data_ec3ca97fffc91d26db7a00e0b279cbc5
#
_entry.id   ec3ca97fffc91d26db7a00e0b279cbc5
#
_cell.length_a   1.000
_cell.length_b   1.000
_cell.length_c   1.000
_cell.angle_alpha   90.00
_cell.angle_beta   90.00
_cell.angle_gamma   90.00
#
_symmetry.space_group_name_H-M   'P 1'
#
loop_
_entity.id
_entity.type
_entity.pdbx_description
1 polymer ?
#
loop_
_entity_poly.entity_id
_entity_poly.type
_entity_poly.pdbx_seq_one_letter_code
_entity_poly.pdbx_strand_id
1 'polypeptide(L)'
;EGTDIPRISSSNDNDIINMGQTAIAGISPNDIESITILKDAAATAIYGARAANGVIVITTKRGRSGKPVINFNTRLTYMPNLNTSRLNLLRSEEKVDLELELMKEPDDEVFFSPVPVYATKGGVAAILTRYNLLEAYRKNGWNGLTPEAQQAINNLKTVHTDWNDILYRDAFTQEYNLSLSGGAEKITYYNSLGYTKENGNVPAVSMDRFNLTSKTDYRLSKVLKLGFSLFVNRRKNNTF
;
A
#
# COMPACT_ATOMS: atom_id res chain seq x y z
N GLU A 1 -6.61 1.42 31.83
CA GLU A 1 -7.28 0.27 31.18
C GLU A 1 -6.70 0.13 29.78
N GLY A 2 -5.92 -0.94 29.56
CA GLY A 2 -5.33 -1.23 28.25
C GLY A 2 -6.38 -1.89 27.35
N THR A 3 -6.52 -1.43 26.13
CA THR A 3 -7.31 -2.12 25.13
C THR A 3 -6.57 -3.37 24.68
N ASP A 4 -7.22 -4.54 24.80
CA ASP A 4 -6.68 -5.81 24.32
C ASP A 4 -6.51 -5.78 22.80
N ILE A 5 -5.27 -5.99 22.34
CA ILE A 5 -4.99 -6.19 20.94
C ILE A 5 -5.31 -7.64 20.60
N PRO A 6 -6.17 -7.94 19.60
CA PRO A 6 -6.46 -9.31 19.20
C PRO A 6 -5.17 -10.05 18.81
N ARG A 7 -5.05 -11.32 19.23
CA ARG A 7 -3.95 -12.19 18.80
C ARG A 7 -4.07 -12.46 17.31
N ILE A 8 -2.99 -12.24 16.60
CA ILE A 8 -2.85 -12.68 15.22
C ILE A 8 -2.51 -14.17 15.27
N SER A 9 -3.45 -15.03 14.93
CA SER A 9 -3.15 -16.44 14.66
C SER A 9 -2.67 -16.56 13.20
N SER A 10 -1.52 -17.13 13.00
CA SER A 10 -0.73 -17.14 11.75
C SER A 10 -1.30 -18.03 10.64
N SER A 11 -2.59 -18.18 10.49
CA SER A 11 -3.15 -19.15 9.56
C SER A 11 -3.93 -18.62 8.36
N ASN A 12 -4.14 -17.29 8.24
CA ASN A 12 -4.86 -16.74 7.08
C ASN A 12 -4.29 -15.40 6.63
N ASP A 13 -4.05 -15.24 5.33
CA ASP A 13 -3.62 -13.97 4.70
C ASP A 13 -4.56 -12.79 5.00
N ASN A 14 -5.83 -13.07 5.34
CA ASN A 14 -6.81 -12.09 5.79
C ASN A 14 -6.46 -11.44 7.15
N ASP A 15 -5.66 -12.10 8.01
CA ASP A 15 -5.26 -11.54 9.30
C ASP A 15 -4.23 -10.44 9.14
N ILE A 16 -3.39 -10.49 8.09
CA ILE A 16 -2.42 -9.44 7.76
C ILE A 16 -3.16 -8.18 7.27
N ILE A 17 -4.22 -8.36 6.49
CA ILE A 17 -5.08 -7.26 6.00
C ILE A 17 -5.83 -6.61 7.18
N ASN A 18 -6.22 -7.40 8.18
CA ASN A 18 -6.89 -6.94 9.40
C ASN A 18 -5.95 -6.30 10.42
N MET A 19 -4.62 -6.43 10.30
CA MET A 19 -3.67 -5.69 11.15
C MET A 19 -3.88 -4.17 11.11
N GLY A 20 -4.42 -3.64 10.04
CA GLY A 20 -4.84 -2.25 9.94
C GLY A 20 -6.04 -1.87 10.81
N GLN A 21 -6.74 -2.84 11.41
CA GLN A 21 -7.92 -2.63 12.28
C GLN A 21 -7.60 -2.74 13.79
N THR A 22 -6.32 -2.88 14.16
CA THR A 22 -5.92 -2.88 15.57
C THR A 22 -6.25 -1.54 16.24
N ALA A 23 -6.44 -1.55 17.55
CA ALA A 23 -6.70 -0.34 18.35
C ALA A 23 -5.64 0.76 18.13
N ILE A 24 -4.41 0.40 17.75
CA ILE A 24 -3.33 1.32 17.38
C ILE A 24 -3.61 2.04 16.07
N ALA A 25 -4.21 1.37 15.10
CA ALA A 25 -4.51 1.97 13.80
C ALA A 25 -5.57 3.09 13.86
N GLY A 26 -6.32 3.16 14.97
CA GLY A 26 -7.30 4.22 15.24
C GLY A 26 -6.70 5.49 15.83
N ILE A 27 -5.46 5.46 16.32
CA ILE A 27 -4.81 6.61 16.94
C ILE A 27 -4.07 7.41 15.88
N SER A 28 -4.32 8.73 15.82
CA SER A 28 -3.53 9.61 14.97
C SER A 28 -2.08 9.68 15.46
N PRO A 29 -1.07 9.47 14.61
CA PRO A 29 0.33 9.67 14.99
C PRO A 29 0.60 11.05 15.59
N ASN A 30 -0.13 12.08 15.14
CA ASN A 30 -0.02 13.43 15.65
C ASN A 30 -0.51 13.58 17.12
N ASP A 31 -1.31 12.62 17.63
CA ASP A 31 -1.83 12.61 19.01
C ASP A 31 -0.94 11.79 19.96
N ILE A 32 0.11 11.17 19.46
CA ILE A 32 1.06 10.40 20.27
C ILE A 32 2.06 11.36 20.93
N GLU A 33 2.23 11.23 22.23
CA GLU A 33 3.25 11.95 23.00
C GLU A 33 4.53 11.11 23.10
N SER A 34 4.41 9.80 23.38
CA SER A 34 5.56 8.91 23.47
C SER A 34 5.18 7.45 23.17
N ILE A 35 6.16 6.69 22.69
CA ILE A 35 6.09 5.24 22.53
C ILE A 35 7.22 4.65 23.32
N THR A 36 6.91 3.76 24.28
CA THR A 36 7.88 3.08 25.11
C THR A 36 7.78 1.57 24.89
N ILE A 37 8.89 0.92 24.62
CA ILE A 37 8.96 -0.53 24.43
C ILE A 37 9.58 -1.13 25.69
N LEU A 38 8.80 -1.95 26.41
CA LEU A 38 9.20 -2.64 27.62
C LEU A 38 9.58 -4.08 27.23
N LYS A 39 10.84 -4.44 27.42
CA LYS A 39 11.37 -5.78 27.12
C LYS A 39 11.80 -6.56 28.35
N ASP A 40 11.91 -5.88 29.51
CA ASP A 40 12.42 -6.46 30.73
C ASP A 40 11.32 -7.20 31.51
N ALA A 41 11.69 -8.30 32.17
CA ALA A 41 10.78 -9.13 32.97
C ALA A 41 10.08 -8.32 34.07
N ALA A 42 10.77 -7.35 34.70
CA ALA A 42 10.20 -6.49 35.72
C ALA A 42 9.10 -5.57 35.19
N ALA A 43 9.28 -5.03 33.96
CA ALA A 43 8.29 -4.19 33.31
C ALA A 43 7.09 -5.03 32.78
N THR A 44 7.34 -6.26 32.33
CA THR A 44 6.28 -7.17 31.88
C THR A 44 5.47 -7.76 33.03
N ALA A 45 6.02 -7.86 34.22
CA ALA A 45 5.31 -8.35 35.43
C ALA A 45 4.07 -7.50 35.78
N ILE A 46 4.10 -6.19 35.49
CA ILE A 46 2.95 -5.28 35.69
C ILE A 46 1.78 -5.61 34.77
N TYR A 47 2.07 -6.16 33.58
CA TYR A 47 1.08 -6.45 32.52
C TYR A 47 0.69 -7.93 32.46
N GLY A 48 1.26 -8.77 33.35
CA GLY A 48 0.94 -10.19 33.50
C GLY A 48 1.48 -11.07 32.35
N ALA A 49 1.00 -12.33 32.30
CA ALA A 49 1.51 -13.36 31.39
C ALA A 49 1.42 -13.00 29.88
N ARG A 50 0.54 -12.08 29.50
CA ARG A 50 0.40 -11.60 28.12
C ARG A 50 1.60 -10.77 27.65
N ALA A 51 2.41 -10.29 28.58
CA ALA A 51 3.56 -9.44 28.31
C ALA A 51 4.88 -10.21 28.12
N ALA A 52 4.83 -11.56 28.06
CA ALA A 52 6.02 -12.41 27.92
C ALA A 52 6.93 -12.05 26.73
N ASN A 53 6.35 -11.53 25.64
CA ASN A 53 7.06 -11.09 24.43
C ASN A 53 7.39 -9.59 24.42
N GLY A 54 7.14 -8.87 25.52
CA GLY A 54 7.29 -7.43 25.65
C GLY A 54 5.98 -6.67 25.54
N VAL A 55 6.03 -5.38 25.88
CA VAL A 55 4.88 -4.46 25.88
C VAL A 55 5.25 -3.19 25.14
N ILE A 56 4.37 -2.72 24.26
CA ILE A 56 4.47 -1.40 23.66
C ILE A 56 3.45 -0.49 24.34
N VAL A 57 3.97 0.50 25.08
CA VAL A 57 3.15 1.50 25.77
C VAL A 57 3.09 2.75 24.91
N ILE A 58 1.88 3.11 24.47
CA ILE A 58 1.63 4.33 23.69
C ILE A 58 0.95 5.35 24.59
N THR A 59 1.66 6.43 24.86
CA THR A 59 1.12 7.58 25.61
C THR A 59 0.64 8.62 24.63
N THR A 60 -0.62 9.01 24.75
CA THR A 60 -1.22 10.03 23.91
C THR A 60 -1.22 11.39 24.62
N LYS A 61 -1.12 12.47 23.83
CA LYS A 61 -1.10 13.84 24.30
C LYS A 61 -2.29 14.16 25.20
N ARG A 62 -2.05 14.98 26.21
CA ARG A 62 -3.04 15.48 27.18
C ARG A 62 -2.97 16.97 27.29
N GLY A 63 -4.03 17.58 27.80
CA GLY A 63 -4.05 18.99 28.16
C GLY A 63 -3.10 19.30 29.31
N ARG A 64 -2.55 20.51 29.28
CA ARG A 64 -1.72 21.05 30.38
C ARG A 64 -2.33 22.37 30.85
N SER A 65 -2.18 22.67 32.13
CA SER A 65 -2.58 23.96 32.67
C SER A 65 -1.77 25.07 31.98
N GLY A 66 -2.46 26.12 31.52
CA GLY A 66 -1.85 27.23 30.81
C GLY A 66 -2.79 27.81 29.75
N LYS A 67 -2.28 28.83 29.05
CA LYS A 67 -3.03 29.48 27.94
C LYS A 67 -3.36 28.44 26.86
N PRO A 68 -4.51 28.58 26.18
CA PRO A 68 -4.84 27.75 25.03
C PRO A 68 -3.76 27.84 23.95
N VAL A 69 -3.35 26.68 23.44
CA VAL A 69 -2.39 26.54 22.35
C VAL A 69 -3.09 25.81 21.20
N ILE A 70 -3.08 26.44 20.05
CA ILE A 70 -3.59 25.86 18.81
C ILE A 70 -2.39 25.46 17.95
N ASN A 71 -2.37 24.21 17.49
CA ASN A 71 -1.37 23.75 16.54
C ASN A 71 -2.07 23.22 15.28
N PHE A 72 -1.59 23.67 14.14
CA PHE A 72 -2.00 23.16 12.84
C PHE A 72 -0.79 22.58 12.13
N ASN A 73 -0.88 21.31 11.76
CA ASN A 73 0.14 20.63 10.99
C ASN A 73 -0.45 20.13 9.66
N THR A 74 0.28 20.32 8.59
CA THR A 74 -0.02 19.73 7.29
C THR A 74 1.20 18.99 6.77
N ARG A 75 0.97 17.83 6.16
CA ARG A 75 1.98 17.07 5.45
C ARG A 75 1.45 16.70 4.07
N LEU A 76 2.18 17.10 3.07
CA LEU A 76 1.92 16.75 1.68
C LEU A 76 3.06 15.85 1.22
N THR A 77 2.73 14.63 0.80
CA THR A 77 3.71 13.67 0.30
C THR A 77 3.38 13.34 -1.14
N TYR A 78 4.33 13.58 -2.01
CA TYR A 78 4.27 13.22 -3.41
C TYR A 78 5.27 12.09 -3.68
N MET A 79 4.80 11.02 -4.29
CA MET A 79 5.62 9.92 -4.75
C MET A 79 5.37 9.75 -6.25
N PRO A 80 6.37 10.06 -7.08
CA PRO A 80 6.23 9.93 -8.53
C PRO A 80 6.02 8.46 -8.91
N ASN A 81 5.44 8.26 -10.09
CA ASN A 81 5.32 6.95 -10.71
C ASN A 81 6.71 6.31 -10.88
N LEU A 82 6.72 5.00 -11.00
CA LEU A 82 7.95 4.23 -11.24
C LEU A 82 8.63 4.72 -12.52
N ASN A 83 9.90 5.13 -12.40
CA ASN A 83 10.67 5.49 -13.56
C ASN A 83 11.28 4.23 -14.20
N THR A 84 10.65 3.74 -15.25
CA THR A 84 11.10 2.56 -16.00
C THR A 84 12.20 2.85 -17.02
N SER A 85 12.55 4.13 -17.23
CA SER A 85 13.57 4.52 -18.23
C SER A 85 14.98 3.96 -17.97
N ARG A 86 15.25 3.57 -16.71
CA ARG A 86 16.52 2.91 -16.33
C ARG A 86 16.49 1.39 -16.53
N LEU A 87 15.35 0.83 -16.80
CA LEU A 87 15.21 -0.58 -17.14
C LEU A 87 15.36 -0.67 -18.66
N ASN A 88 16.31 -1.47 -19.11
CA ASN A 88 16.45 -1.76 -20.54
C ASN A 88 15.29 -2.70 -20.96
N LEU A 89 14.10 -2.15 -21.05
CA LEU A 89 12.91 -2.88 -21.50
C LEU A 89 12.95 -2.95 -23.04
N LEU A 90 12.62 -4.12 -23.55
CA LEU A 90 12.47 -4.32 -24.99
C LEU A 90 11.31 -3.47 -25.49
N ARG A 91 11.53 -2.74 -26.56
CA ARG A 91 10.45 -2.12 -27.34
C ARG A 91 9.68 -3.18 -28.12
N SER A 92 8.47 -2.85 -28.53
CA SER A 92 7.61 -3.80 -29.26
C SER A 92 8.28 -4.39 -30.49
N GLU A 93 9.05 -3.59 -31.22
CA GLU A 93 9.84 -4.05 -32.36
C GLU A 93 10.89 -5.09 -31.96
N GLU A 94 11.71 -4.76 -30.96
CA GLU A 94 12.77 -5.64 -30.43
C GLU A 94 12.19 -6.94 -29.86
N LYS A 95 11.02 -6.83 -29.19
CA LYS A 95 10.31 -8.00 -28.65
C LYS A 95 9.81 -8.92 -29.78
N VAL A 96 9.21 -8.34 -30.82
CA VAL A 96 8.72 -9.12 -31.97
C VAL A 96 9.89 -9.80 -32.69
N ASP A 97 11.02 -9.12 -32.86
CA ASP A 97 12.20 -9.68 -33.49
C ASP A 97 12.79 -10.84 -32.64
N LEU A 98 12.83 -10.66 -31.33
CA LEU A 98 13.24 -11.74 -30.40
C LEU A 98 12.27 -12.94 -30.49
N GLU A 99 10.96 -12.71 -30.47
CA GLU A 99 9.97 -13.78 -30.61
C GLU A 99 10.12 -14.53 -31.95
N LEU A 100 10.41 -13.80 -33.04
CA LEU A 100 10.67 -14.41 -34.35
C LEU A 100 11.93 -15.29 -34.33
N GLU A 101 13.00 -14.89 -33.65
CA GLU A 101 14.19 -15.72 -33.50
C GLU A 101 13.90 -16.98 -32.68
N LEU A 102 13.20 -16.86 -31.57
CA LEU A 102 12.83 -17.98 -30.70
C LEU A 102 11.92 -19.00 -31.44
N MET A 103 11.08 -18.56 -32.38
CA MET A 103 10.20 -19.45 -33.14
C MET A 103 10.95 -20.29 -34.19
N LYS A 104 12.21 -20.01 -34.49
CA LYS A 104 13.08 -20.81 -35.38
C LYS A 104 13.61 -22.06 -34.70
N GLU A 105 13.81 -21.99 -33.37
CA GLU A 105 14.37 -23.09 -32.59
C GLU A 105 13.40 -24.26 -32.46
N PRO A 106 13.89 -25.51 -32.50
CA PRO A 106 13.07 -26.70 -32.19
C PRO A 106 12.54 -26.64 -30.75
N ASP A 107 11.36 -27.26 -30.56
CA ASP A 107 10.68 -27.26 -29.24
C ASP A 107 11.47 -27.96 -28.12
N ASP A 108 12.36 -28.85 -28.43
CA ASP A 108 13.20 -29.62 -27.52
C ASP A 108 14.48 -28.91 -27.09
N GLU A 109 14.88 -27.85 -27.80
CA GLU A 109 16.07 -27.03 -27.51
C GLU A 109 15.75 -25.69 -26.82
N VAL A 110 14.50 -25.29 -26.75
CA VAL A 110 14.11 -24.01 -26.19
C VAL A 110 13.85 -24.15 -24.69
N PHE A 111 14.56 -23.37 -23.90
CA PHE A 111 14.37 -23.25 -22.45
C PHE A 111 12.95 -22.77 -22.08
N PHE A 112 12.31 -22.10 -23.01
CA PHE A 112 10.91 -21.73 -22.99
C PHE A 112 10.24 -22.38 -24.19
N SER A 113 9.77 -23.62 -24.01
CA SER A 113 8.95 -24.25 -25.04
C SER A 113 7.84 -23.27 -25.46
N PRO A 114 7.72 -22.93 -26.75
CA PRO A 114 6.57 -22.17 -27.22
C PRO A 114 5.34 -23.07 -27.15
N VAL A 115 4.96 -23.44 -25.92
CA VAL A 115 3.84 -24.34 -25.69
C VAL A 115 2.61 -23.70 -26.33
N PRO A 116 1.92 -24.43 -27.21
CA PRO A 116 0.72 -23.95 -27.90
C PRO A 116 -0.34 -23.34 -26.98
N VAL A 117 -0.36 -23.71 -25.73
CA VAL A 117 -1.28 -23.19 -24.70
C VAL A 117 -1.12 -21.69 -24.46
N TYR A 118 0.09 -21.14 -24.58
CA TYR A 118 0.33 -19.70 -24.43
C TYR A 118 0.33 -18.97 -25.79
N ALA A 119 0.62 -19.66 -26.85
CA ALA A 119 0.66 -19.12 -28.22
C ALA A 119 -0.69 -18.62 -28.72
N THR A 120 -1.79 -19.10 -28.14
CA THR A 120 -3.15 -18.67 -28.55
C THR A 120 -3.54 -17.31 -27.99
N LYS A 121 -2.76 -16.71 -27.08
CA LYS A 121 -3.15 -15.51 -26.32
C LYS A 121 -2.43 -14.23 -26.71
N GLY A 122 -1.41 -14.25 -27.55
CA GLY A 122 -0.71 -13.04 -27.97
C GLY A 122 0.63 -13.29 -28.66
N GLY A 123 1.23 -12.22 -29.20
CA GLY A 123 2.54 -12.24 -29.82
C GLY A 123 2.64 -12.96 -31.17
N VAL A 124 3.88 -13.17 -31.62
CA VAL A 124 4.19 -13.82 -32.91
C VAL A 124 3.68 -15.26 -32.92
N ALA A 125 3.87 -15.99 -31.81
CA ALA A 125 3.44 -17.39 -31.70
C ALA A 125 1.93 -17.56 -31.92
N ALA A 126 1.11 -16.61 -31.42
CA ALA A 126 -0.35 -16.62 -31.65
C ALA A 126 -0.70 -16.43 -33.13
N ILE A 127 0.04 -15.60 -33.85
CA ILE A 127 -0.17 -15.37 -35.29
C ILE A 127 0.22 -16.63 -36.06
N LEU A 128 1.42 -17.17 -35.79
CA LEU A 128 1.89 -18.38 -36.48
C LEU A 128 0.95 -19.57 -36.25
N THR A 129 0.43 -19.72 -35.03
CA THR A 129 -0.56 -20.78 -34.70
C THR A 129 -1.89 -20.53 -35.42
N ARG A 130 -2.41 -19.30 -35.41
CA ARG A 130 -3.69 -18.94 -36.04
C ARG A 130 -3.70 -19.25 -37.54
N TYR A 131 -2.59 -18.98 -38.24
CA TYR A 131 -2.45 -19.20 -39.65
C TYR A 131 -1.86 -20.57 -40.00
N ASN A 132 -1.55 -21.41 -38.98
CA ASN A 132 -0.89 -22.72 -39.14
C ASN A 132 0.43 -22.63 -39.93
N LEU A 133 1.25 -21.64 -39.60
CA LEU A 133 2.47 -21.30 -40.35
C LEU A 133 3.77 -21.59 -39.61
N LEU A 134 3.73 -22.19 -38.41
CA LEU A 134 4.94 -22.41 -37.61
C LEU A 134 5.99 -23.23 -38.37
N GLU A 135 5.62 -24.37 -38.95
CA GLU A 135 6.53 -25.24 -39.69
C GLU A 135 7.04 -24.56 -40.99
N ALA A 136 6.17 -23.83 -41.68
CA ALA A 136 6.57 -23.07 -42.87
C ALA A 136 7.57 -21.97 -42.51
N TYR A 137 7.38 -21.32 -41.36
CA TYR A 137 8.30 -20.31 -40.86
C TYR A 137 9.64 -20.91 -40.44
N ARG A 138 9.66 -22.03 -39.71
CA ARG A 138 10.88 -22.75 -39.32
C ARG A 138 11.72 -23.14 -40.54
N LYS A 139 11.08 -23.62 -41.61
CA LYS A 139 11.74 -24.06 -42.83
C LYS A 139 12.23 -22.92 -43.72
N ASN A 140 11.44 -21.88 -43.91
CA ASN A 140 11.66 -20.83 -44.91
C ASN A 140 11.80 -19.43 -44.33
N GLY A 141 11.76 -19.27 -42.99
CA GLY A 141 11.80 -17.99 -42.30
C GLY A 141 10.64 -17.09 -42.73
N TRP A 142 10.90 -15.81 -42.85
CA TRP A 142 9.91 -14.79 -43.24
C TRP A 142 9.21 -15.10 -44.56
N ASN A 143 9.91 -15.69 -45.49
CA ASN A 143 9.35 -16.07 -46.83
C ASN A 143 8.36 -17.25 -46.75
N GLY A 144 8.32 -17.97 -45.66
CA GLY A 144 7.33 -19.01 -45.38
C GLY A 144 5.98 -18.48 -44.91
N LEU A 145 5.86 -17.18 -44.66
CA LEU A 145 4.66 -16.54 -44.16
C LEU A 145 3.77 -16.01 -45.28
N THR A 146 2.47 -16.09 -45.06
CA THR A 146 1.51 -15.42 -45.97
C THR A 146 1.55 -13.90 -45.80
N PRO A 147 1.14 -13.10 -46.80
CA PRO A 147 1.10 -11.65 -46.68
C PRO A 147 0.28 -11.15 -45.49
N GLU A 148 -0.82 -11.84 -45.19
CA GLU A 148 -1.69 -11.50 -44.03
C GLU A 148 -0.97 -11.72 -42.68
N ALA A 149 -0.23 -12.82 -42.54
CA ALA A 149 0.56 -13.11 -41.35
C ALA A 149 1.71 -12.13 -41.19
N GLN A 150 2.42 -11.80 -42.29
CA GLN A 150 3.47 -10.77 -42.29
C GLN A 150 2.92 -9.40 -41.87
N GLN A 151 1.76 -9.01 -42.38
CA GLN A 151 1.10 -7.75 -42.00
C GLN A 151 0.70 -7.77 -40.52
N ALA A 152 0.14 -8.89 -40.01
CA ALA A 152 -0.25 -9.02 -38.63
C ALA A 152 0.96 -8.92 -37.67
N ILE A 153 2.10 -9.53 -38.04
CA ILE A 153 3.34 -9.44 -37.28
C ILE A 153 3.90 -8.01 -37.32
N ASN A 154 3.88 -7.36 -38.51
CA ASN A 154 4.32 -5.97 -38.61
C ASN A 154 3.46 -5.02 -37.75
N ASN A 155 2.16 -5.27 -37.68
CA ASN A 155 1.26 -4.49 -36.80
C ASN A 155 1.64 -4.63 -35.32
N LEU A 156 2.12 -5.80 -34.87
CA LEU A 156 2.61 -5.95 -33.49
C LEU A 156 3.79 -5.04 -33.18
N LYS A 157 4.68 -4.81 -34.16
CA LYS A 157 5.84 -3.91 -33.99
C LYS A 157 5.43 -2.46 -33.74
N THR A 158 4.27 -2.04 -34.19
CA THR A 158 3.75 -0.68 -34.04
C THR A 158 2.93 -0.46 -32.77
N VAL A 159 2.58 -1.52 -32.06
CA VAL A 159 1.81 -1.43 -30.82
C VAL A 159 2.73 -1.11 -29.67
N HIS A 160 2.65 0.10 -29.13
CA HIS A 160 3.39 0.51 -27.95
C HIS A 160 2.42 0.71 -26.79
N THR A 161 2.40 -0.26 -25.88
CA THR A 161 1.60 -0.15 -24.64
C THR A 161 2.54 0.04 -23.47
N ASP A 162 2.52 1.23 -22.89
CA ASP A 162 3.21 1.45 -21.62
C ASP A 162 2.33 0.96 -20.47
N TRP A 163 2.63 -0.25 -20.01
CA TRP A 163 1.94 -0.86 -18.89
C TRP A 163 2.17 -0.12 -17.58
N ASN A 164 3.30 0.58 -17.46
CA ASN A 164 3.57 1.37 -16.27
C ASN A 164 2.56 2.52 -16.14
N ASP A 165 2.28 3.22 -17.22
CA ASP A 165 1.30 4.31 -17.22
C ASP A 165 -0.15 3.83 -17.05
N ILE A 166 -0.42 2.59 -17.45
CA ILE A 166 -1.76 1.98 -17.26
C ILE A 166 -1.94 1.49 -15.83
N LEU A 167 -0.93 0.82 -15.27
CA LEU A 167 -1.04 0.14 -13.99
C LEU A 167 -0.69 1.03 -12.80
N TYR A 168 0.10 2.08 -13.03
CA TYR A 168 0.60 2.94 -11.97
C TYR A 168 0.35 4.41 -12.28
N ARG A 169 0.35 5.20 -11.24
CA ARG A 169 0.24 6.67 -11.30
C ARG A 169 1.08 7.29 -10.21
N ASP A 170 1.25 8.59 -10.26
CA ASP A 170 1.79 9.35 -9.13
C ASP A 170 0.89 9.18 -7.91
N ALA A 171 1.52 8.90 -6.77
CA ALA A 171 0.81 8.83 -5.50
C ALA A 171 0.88 10.17 -4.77
N PHE A 172 -0.23 10.56 -4.14
CA PHE A 172 -0.31 11.80 -3.41
C PHE A 172 -1.04 11.59 -2.08
N THR A 173 -0.35 11.92 -0.99
CA THR A 173 -0.91 11.86 0.36
C THR A 173 -1.03 13.26 0.95
N GLN A 174 -2.18 13.55 1.51
CA GLN A 174 -2.49 14.81 2.20
C GLN A 174 -2.88 14.48 3.64
N GLU A 175 -2.18 15.09 4.57
CA GLU A 175 -2.48 14.98 5.99
C GLU A 175 -2.69 16.37 6.57
N TYR A 176 -3.79 16.55 7.28
CA TYR A 176 -4.13 17.76 8.00
C TYR A 176 -4.43 17.39 9.45
N ASN A 177 -3.83 18.09 10.38
CA ASN A 177 -4.09 17.93 11.80
C ASN A 177 -4.22 19.27 12.48
N LEU A 178 -5.33 19.47 13.17
CA LEU A 178 -5.59 20.64 14.01
C LEU A 178 -5.72 20.17 15.45
N SER A 179 -4.97 20.74 16.37
CA SER A 179 -5.11 20.44 17.79
C SER A 179 -5.22 21.71 18.63
N LEU A 180 -6.01 21.59 19.70
CA LEU A 180 -6.22 22.62 20.69
C LEU A 180 -5.95 22.00 22.08
N SER A 181 -5.03 22.56 22.83
CA SER A 181 -4.74 22.13 24.19
C SER A 181 -4.64 23.33 25.13
N GLY A 182 -4.99 23.11 26.39
CA GLY A 182 -4.93 24.15 27.38
C GLY A 182 -5.58 23.73 28.68
N GLY A 183 -5.77 24.69 29.57
CA GLY A 183 -6.49 24.44 30.82
C GLY A 183 -6.18 25.42 31.91
N ALA A 184 -6.91 25.29 33.00
CA ALA A 184 -6.70 25.97 34.27
C ALA A 184 -6.28 24.95 35.34
N GLU A 185 -6.11 25.40 36.60
CA GLU A 185 -5.71 24.56 37.72
C GLU A 185 -6.62 23.32 37.90
N LYS A 186 -7.93 23.50 37.66
CA LYS A 186 -8.92 22.44 37.88
C LYS A 186 -9.33 21.66 36.67
N ILE A 187 -9.07 22.18 35.45
CA ILE A 187 -9.48 21.56 34.19
C ILE A 187 -8.37 21.66 33.16
N THR A 188 -8.06 20.57 32.49
CA THR A 188 -7.17 20.56 31.35
C THR A 188 -7.83 19.80 30.19
N TYR A 189 -7.59 20.25 28.96
CA TYR A 189 -8.20 19.68 27.78
C TYR A 189 -7.20 19.55 26.63
N TYR A 190 -7.39 18.51 25.83
CA TYR A 190 -6.73 18.28 24.55
C TYR A 190 -7.77 17.81 23.54
N ASN A 191 -7.92 18.54 22.45
CA ASN A 191 -8.80 18.18 21.36
C ASN A 191 -7.97 18.17 20.09
N SER A 192 -8.16 17.15 19.24
CA SER A 192 -7.53 17.10 17.92
C SER A 192 -8.49 16.60 16.87
N LEU A 193 -8.29 17.11 15.65
CA LEU A 193 -9.01 16.74 14.45
C LEU A 193 -7.98 16.43 13.38
N GLY A 194 -8.01 15.22 12.86
CA GLY A 194 -7.11 14.75 11.83
C GLY A 194 -7.88 14.28 10.58
N TYR A 195 -7.38 14.67 9.42
CA TYR A 195 -7.85 14.15 8.14
C TYR A 195 -6.65 13.71 7.29
N THR A 196 -6.72 12.50 6.77
CA THR A 196 -5.72 11.94 5.85
C THR A 196 -6.43 11.46 4.60
N LYS A 197 -5.94 11.91 3.45
CA LYS A 197 -6.33 11.37 2.13
C LYS A 197 -5.09 10.84 1.44
N GLU A 198 -5.10 9.57 1.10
CA GLU A 198 -4.03 8.89 0.41
C GLU A 198 -4.54 8.34 -0.92
N ASN A 199 -3.90 8.74 -2.00
CA ASN A 199 -4.07 8.13 -3.30
C ASN A 199 -2.80 7.32 -3.59
N GLY A 200 -2.93 5.99 -3.67
CA GLY A 200 -1.81 5.09 -3.95
C GLY A 200 -1.35 5.18 -5.41
N ASN A 201 -0.18 4.62 -5.68
CA ASN A 201 0.35 4.52 -7.07
C ASN A 201 -0.46 3.56 -7.94
N VAL A 202 -1.25 2.68 -7.38
CA VAL A 202 -2.19 1.86 -8.14
C VAL A 202 -3.53 2.60 -8.19
N PRO A 203 -4.12 2.84 -9.39
CA PRO A 203 -5.29 3.72 -9.54
C PRO A 203 -6.50 3.38 -8.67
N ALA A 204 -6.74 2.10 -8.39
CA ALA A 204 -7.88 1.68 -7.56
C ALA A 204 -7.60 1.79 -6.05
N VAL A 205 -6.34 1.99 -5.64
CA VAL A 205 -5.97 2.02 -4.22
C VAL A 205 -6.05 3.44 -3.68
N SER A 206 -6.89 3.63 -2.66
CA SER A 206 -6.98 4.91 -1.94
C SER A 206 -7.45 4.69 -0.51
N MET A 207 -7.13 5.64 0.38
CA MET A 207 -7.57 5.66 1.77
C MET A 207 -7.98 7.07 2.16
N ASP A 208 -9.16 7.17 2.79
CA ASP A 208 -9.61 8.35 3.50
C ASP A 208 -9.72 8.01 5.00
N ARG A 209 -9.11 8.80 5.86
CA ARG A 209 -9.16 8.62 7.31
C ARG A 209 -9.50 9.93 8.00
N PHE A 210 -10.47 9.85 8.89
CA PHE A 210 -10.85 10.93 9.79
C PHE A 210 -10.66 10.49 11.23
N ASN A 211 -10.02 11.32 12.04
CA ASN A 211 -9.78 11.09 13.45
C ASN A 211 -10.26 12.29 14.27
N LEU A 212 -10.96 12.02 15.36
CA LEU A 212 -11.29 13.00 16.39
C LEU A 212 -10.82 12.45 17.74
N THR A 213 -10.04 13.23 18.45
CA THR A 213 -9.65 12.95 19.83
C THR A 213 -10.10 14.10 20.70
N SER A 214 -10.82 13.81 21.78
CA SER A 214 -11.18 14.80 22.80
C SER A 214 -10.90 14.21 24.19
N LYS A 215 -10.09 14.90 24.98
CA LYS A 215 -9.74 14.53 26.34
C LYS A 215 -9.91 15.72 27.24
N THR A 216 -10.56 15.48 28.36
CA THR A 216 -10.74 16.48 29.41
C THR A 216 -10.49 15.84 30.77
N ASP A 217 -9.57 16.38 31.52
CA ASP A 217 -9.28 15.97 32.88
C ASP A 217 -9.77 17.09 33.83
N TYR A 218 -10.64 16.74 34.76
CA TYR A 218 -11.21 17.64 35.75
C TYR A 218 -10.81 17.24 37.14
N ARG A 219 -10.15 18.12 37.86
CA ARG A 219 -9.75 17.92 39.27
C ARG A 219 -10.82 18.46 40.20
N LEU A 220 -11.70 17.58 40.69
CA LEU A 220 -12.77 17.95 41.61
C LEU A 220 -12.25 18.33 42.99
N SER A 221 -11.24 17.61 43.49
CA SER A 221 -10.59 17.86 44.76
C SER A 221 -9.12 17.43 44.73
N LYS A 222 -8.41 17.52 45.88
CA LYS A 222 -7.01 17.03 45.98
C LYS A 222 -6.90 15.50 45.79
N VAL A 223 -7.98 14.77 46.01
CA VAL A 223 -8.02 13.30 45.94
C VAL A 223 -8.87 12.76 44.78
N LEU A 224 -9.72 13.59 44.16
CA LEU A 224 -10.64 13.14 43.14
C LEU A 224 -10.39 13.84 41.79
N LYS A 225 -10.09 13.04 40.79
CA LYS A 225 -9.98 13.47 39.40
C LYS A 225 -10.97 12.69 38.53
N LEU A 226 -11.62 13.39 37.63
CA LEU A 226 -12.45 12.81 36.58
C LEU A 226 -11.77 13.03 35.23
N GLY A 227 -11.59 11.94 34.48
CA GLY A 227 -11.07 11.98 33.11
C GLY A 227 -12.13 11.52 32.12
N PHE A 228 -12.36 12.32 31.11
CA PHE A 228 -13.18 11.96 29.95
C PHE A 228 -12.31 11.87 28.72
N SER A 229 -12.46 10.78 27.96
CA SER A 229 -11.74 10.58 26.70
C SER A 229 -12.68 10.04 25.65
N LEU A 230 -12.75 10.74 24.51
CA LEU A 230 -13.51 10.34 23.34
C LEU A 230 -12.53 10.20 22.17
N PHE A 231 -12.60 9.05 21.51
CA PHE A 231 -11.87 8.76 20.29
C PHE A 231 -12.85 8.33 19.21
N VAL A 232 -12.85 9.03 18.09
CA VAL A 232 -13.63 8.66 16.91
C VAL A 232 -12.66 8.49 15.75
N ASN A 233 -12.73 7.33 15.10
CA ASN A 233 -11.98 7.04 13.89
C ASN A 233 -12.94 6.55 12.82
N ARG A 234 -12.83 7.12 11.61
CA ARG A 234 -13.50 6.62 10.42
C ARG A 234 -12.47 6.44 9.33
N ARG A 235 -12.36 5.23 8.83
CA ARG A 235 -11.46 4.89 7.72
C ARG A 235 -12.26 4.27 6.58
N LYS A 236 -11.98 4.73 5.37
CA LYS A 236 -12.51 4.15 4.14
C LYS A 236 -11.32 3.77 3.27
N ASN A 237 -11.20 2.49 2.96
CA ASN A 237 -10.21 1.97 2.02
C ASN A 237 -10.93 1.55 0.74
N ASN A 238 -10.33 1.90 -0.39
CA ASN A 238 -10.67 1.32 -1.67
C ASN A 238 -9.47 0.44 -2.07
N THR A 239 -9.74 -0.80 -2.38
CA THR A 239 -8.77 -1.81 -2.86
C THR A 239 -9.45 -2.59 -3.98
N PHE A 240 -8.68 -3.35 -4.75
CA PHE A 240 -9.23 -4.24 -5.77
C PHE A 240 -10.18 -5.25 -5.15
#